data_be8b4cd1f93de4b208b667ee25383ca3
#
_entry.id   be8b4cd1f93de4b208b667ee25383ca3
#
_cell.length_a   1.000
_cell.length_b   1.000
_cell.length_c   1.000
_cell.angle_alpha   90.00
_cell.angle_beta   90.00
_cell.angle_gamma   90.00
#
_symmetry.space_group_name_H-M   'P 1'
#
loop_
_entity.id
_entity.type
_entity.pdbx_description
1 polymer ?
#
loop_
_entity_poly.entity_id
_entity_poly.type
_entity_poly.pdbx_seq_one_letter_code
_entity_poly.pdbx_strand_id
1 'polypeptide(L)'
;DTITIGNTAYDGDTITITLEAENEIGSSESKATFKKKVQGGSTAPVKTTSRLVVKTADGSAPYVYAWTGASNALLGAWPGTQLTSKDDNGDYYVDINTTETYNVVLNNGGKVQSADITGITGDAIITVKNTSFSSYDLKIVETPASPLEQLKKEGREVKAMTSSDYTASSWTTVESVMKSVDALVAQGSDADDDQVAAMITTLQNAKAKLQLNVPALGYAVKGKNTVSGVAAPASKVTVTVNGTAYTTQADDVTGVFTVTTATLNASSKLTFKAERNSVSSAVGAYNM
;
A
#
# COMPACT_ATOMS: atom_id res chain seq x y z
N ASP A 1 30.24 -27.74 -13.03
CA ASP A 1 31.05 -27.33 -11.88
C ASP A 1 30.55 -25.98 -11.39
N THR A 2 30.53 -25.81 -10.07
CA THR A 2 30.05 -24.59 -9.43
C THR A 2 31.28 -23.81 -8.95
N ILE A 3 31.35 -22.51 -9.32
CA ILE A 3 32.38 -21.61 -8.81
C ILE A 3 31.72 -20.79 -7.69
N THR A 4 32.27 -20.93 -6.47
CA THR A 4 31.85 -20.14 -5.32
C THR A 4 32.82 -18.99 -5.10
N ILE A 5 32.32 -17.76 -5.13
CA ILE A 5 33.12 -16.54 -4.92
C ILE A 5 32.78 -16.01 -3.52
N GLY A 6 33.81 -15.87 -2.66
CA GLY A 6 33.66 -15.42 -1.27
C GLY A 6 33.13 -13.97 -1.18
N ASN A 7 32.39 -13.71 -0.10
CA ASN A 7 31.56 -12.48 0.03
C ASN A 7 32.33 -11.22 0.46
N THR A 8 33.53 -11.33 1.02
CA THR A 8 34.20 -10.21 1.70
C THR A 8 35.23 -9.43 0.86
N ALA A 9 35.57 -9.91 -0.34
CA ALA A 9 36.69 -9.37 -1.10
C ALA A 9 36.31 -8.46 -2.29
N TYR A 10 35.03 -8.22 -2.55
CA TYR A 10 34.61 -7.68 -3.86
C TYR A 10 33.58 -6.56 -3.80
N ASP A 11 33.59 -5.76 -2.76
CA ASP A 11 32.64 -4.65 -2.62
C ASP A 11 32.96 -3.56 -3.67
N GLY A 12 32.05 -3.40 -4.63
CA GLY A 12 32.22 -2.44 -5.74
C GLY A 12 33.11 -2.90 -6.89
N ASP A 13 33.76 -4.07 -6.82
CA ASP A 13 34.71 -4.53 -7.80
C ASP A 13 34.07 -5.29 -8.98
N THR A 14 34.76 -5.25 -10.10
CA THR A 14 34.41 -6.03 -11.29
C THR A 14 35.14 -7.36 -11.25
N ILE A 15 34.41 -8.47 -11.37
CA ILE A 15 34.98 -9.82 -11.47
C ILE A 15 34.92 -10.25 -12.92
N THR A 16 36.06 -10.59 -13.48
CA THR A 16 36.16 -11.20 -14.80
C THR A 16 36.46 -12.71 -14.63
N ILE A 17 35.57 -13.53 -15.12
CA ILE A 17 35.73 -14.98 -15.18
C ILE A 17 36.19 -15.32 -16.60
N THR A 18 37.37 -15.87 -16.74
CA THR A 18 37.88 -16.41 -18.00
C THR A 18 37.74 -17.92 -17.96
N LEU A 19 37.06 -18.48 -18.92
CA LEU A 19 36.95 -19.91 -19.17
C LEU A 19 37.86 -20.27 -20.35
N GLU A 20 38.85 -21.09 -20.12
CA GLU A 20 39.68 -21.65 -21.15
C GLU A 20 39.30 -23.10 -21.34
N ALA A 21 39.09 -23.49 -22.58
CA ALA A 21 38.90 -24.90 -22.99
C ALA A 21 39.95 -25.23 -24.01
N GLU A 22 40.74 -26.30 -23.75
CA GLU A 22 41.80 -26.80 -24.65
C GLU A 22 41.49 -28.25 -25.03
N ASN A 23 41.69 -28.55 -26.29
CA ASN A 23 41.65 -29.90 -26.81
C ASN A 23 42.79 -30.09 -27.84
N GLU A 24 42.91 -31.30 -28.41
CA GLU A 24 43.97 -31.67 -29.37
C GLU A 24 43.95 -30.81 -30.69
N ILE A 25 42.90 -30.02 -30.92
CA ILE A 25 42.71 -29.25 -32.15
C ILE A 25 42.97 -27.73 -31.87
N GLY A 26 42.89 -27.27 -30.62
CA GLY A 26 43.15 -25.90 -30.25
C GLY A 26 42.52 -25.51 -28.94
N SER A 27 42.78 -24.25 -28.50
CA SER A 27 42.17 -23.66 -27.32
C SER A 27 41.14 -22.62 -27.67
N SER A 28 40.10 -22.49 -26.86
CA SER A 28 39.13 -21.39 -26.92
C SER A 28 39.01 -20.70 -25.56
N GLU A 29 38.93 -19.40 -25.58
CA GLU A 29 38.77 -18.57 -24.39
C GLU A 29 37.40 -17.85 -24.46
N SER A 30 36.68 -17.86 -23.36
CA SER A 30 35.47 -17.07 -23.19
C SER A 30 35.57 -16.24 -21.90
N LYS A 31 35.34 -14.94 -22.00
CA LYS A 31 35.37 -14.01 -20.88
C LYS A 31 33.97 -13.51 -20.57
N ALA A 32 33.58 -13.63 -19.30
CA ALA A 32 32.36 -13.01 -18.78
C ALA A 32 32.75 -12.05 -17.64
N THR A 33 32.34 -10.80 -17.75
CA THR A 33 32.59 -9.78 -16.76
C THR A 33 31.32 -9.53 -15.97
N PHE A 34 31.37 -9.72 -14.67
CA PHE A 34 30.28 -9.47 -13.76
C PHE A 34 30.67 -8.31 -12.85
N LYS A 35 29.82 -7.30 -12.77
CA LYS A 35 29.90 -6.35 -11.65
C LYS A 35 29.17 -6.96 -10.50
N LYS A 36 29.80 -7.08 -9.34
CA LYS A 36 29.08 -7.33 -8.11
C LYS A 36 28.03 -6.23 -8.02
N LYS A 37 26.75 -6.58 -8.17
CA LYS A 37 25.71 -5.75 -7.60
C LYS A 37 26.02 -5.78 -6.10
N VAL A 38 26.55 -4.69 -5.54
CA VAL A 38 26.47 -4.49 -4.10
C VAL A 38 25.00 -4.73 -3.84
N GLN A 39 24.70 -5.84 -3.19
CA GLN A 39 23.43 -5.99 -2.54
C GLN A 39 23.48 -4.88 -1.50
N GLY A 40 23.09 -3.68 -1.95
CA GLY A 40 22.67 -2.67 -1.04
C GLY A 40 21.56 -3.33 -0.28
N GLY A 41 21.93 -4.01 0.78
CA GLY A 41 21.20 -3.80 1.97
C GLY A 41 21.23 -2.31 2.14
N SER A 42 20.32 -1.61 1.46
CA SER A 42 19.66 -0.51 2.04
C SER A 42 18.90 -1.15 3.19
N THR A 43 19.62 -1.43 4.25
CA THR A 43 19.14 -0.99 5.52
C THR A 43 19.02 0.52 5.32
N ALA A 44 17.95 0.99 4.68
CA ALA A 44 17.35 2.22 5.12
C ALA A 44 17.41 2.07 6.63
N PRO A 45 18.21 2.87 7.36
CA PRO A 45 18.46 2.62 8.77
C PRO A 45 17.08 2.43 9.38
N VAL A 46 16.86 1.27 10.00
CA VAL A 46 15.56 0.99 10.64
C VAL A 46 15.35 2.22 11.48
N LYS A 47 14.34 3.02 11.13
CA LYS A 47 14.14 4.32 11.77
C LYS A 47 13.86 4.00 13.24
N THR A 48 14.87 4.16 14.06
CA THR A 48 14.80 3.88 15.50
C THR A 48 14.33 5.10 16.29
N THR A 49 14.12 6.22 15.59
CA THR A 49 13.73 7.49 16.19
C THR A 49 12.44 8.01 15.59
N SER A 50 11.65 8.72 16.39
CA SER A 50 10.48 9.48 15.94
C SER A 50 10.82 10.97 15.98
N ARG A 51 10.59 11.71 14.91
CA ARG A 51 10.82 13.15 14.86
C ARG A 51 9.58 13.89 15.32
N LEU A 52 9.74 14.69 16.37
CA LEU A 52 8.71 15.63 16.82
C LEU A 52 9.09 17.05 16.37
N VAL A 53 8.25 17.67 15.55
CA VAL A 53 8.35 19.08 15.17
C VAL A 53 7.38 19.89 16.01
N VAL A 54 7.81 21.01 16.58
CA VAL A 54 6.97 21.91 17.37
C VAL A 54 7.02 23.32 16.78
N LYS A 55 5.86 23.78 16.32
CA LYS A 55 5.63 25.12 15.83
C LYS A 55 5.05 25.95 16.98
N THR A 56 5.78 26.93 17.49
CA THR A 56 5.30 27.80 18.57
C THR A 56 4.68 29.08 18.02
N ALA A 57 3.65 29.59 18.68
CA ALA A 57 2.90 30.78 18.25
C ALA A 57 3.76 32.05 18.18
N ASP A 58 4.77 32.15 19.04
CA ASP A 58 5.67 33.32 19.20
C ASP A 58 7.10 33.03 18.70
N GLY A 59 7.35 31.84 18.14
CA GLY A 59 8.69 31.45 17.70
C GLY A 59 9.69 31.16 18.81
N SER A 60 9.25 31.10 20.09
CA SER A 60 10.11 30.75 21.23
C SER A 60 10.44 29.24 21.25
N ALA A 61 11.63 28.94 21.80
CA ALA A 61 12.09 27.55 21.94
C ALA A 61 11.35 26.85 23.11
N PRO A 62 10.51 25.82 22.81
CA PRO A 62 9.78 25.11 23.86
C PRO A 62 10.69 24.07 24.53
N TYR A 63 10.31 23.66 25.74
CA TYR A 63 10.76 22.41 26.33
C TYR A 63 9.79 21.29 26.00
N VAL A 64 10.32 20.10 25.78
CA VAL A 64 9.56 18.87 25.53
C VAL A 64 9.93 17.83 26.57
N TYR A 65 8.95 17.41 27.37
CA TYR A 65 9.03 16.20 28.15
C TYR A 65 8.31 15.10 27.43
N ALA A 66 8.98 13.99 27.17
CA ALA A 66 8.42 12.86 26.43
C ALA A 66 8.61 11.55 27.20
N TRP A 67 7.62 10.64 27.12
CA TRP A 67 7.68 9.35 27.80
C TRP A 67 6.89 8.28 27.06
N THR A 68 7.26 6.99 27.31
CA THR A 68 6.51 5.80 26.92
C THR A 68 5.99 5.07 28.15
N GLY A 69 4.92 4.28 27.99
CA GLY A 69 4.31 3.54 29.09
C GLY A 69 3.92 4.44 30.27
N ALA A 70 4.13 3.95 31.50
CA ALA A 70 3.70 4.68 32.70
C ALA A 70 4.64 5.81 33.11
N SER A 71 5.96 5.74 32.80
CA SER A 71 6.93 6.75 33.27
C SER A 71 8.35 6.63 32.67
N ASN A 72 8.53 5.98 31.53
CA ASN A 72 9.86 5.86 30.92
C ASN A 72 10.19 7.15 30.15
N ALA A 73 10.89 8.08 30.80
CA ALA A 73 11.27 9.36 30.19
C ALA A 73 12.27 9.16 29.03
N LEU A 74 11.98 9.77 27.90
CA LEU A 74 12.76 9.66 26.66
C LEU A 74 13.71 10.84 26.43
N LEU A 75 13.38 12.02 26.98
CA LEU A 75 14.13 13.27 26.80
C LEU A 75 14.66 13.84 28.13
N GLY A 76 14.96 12.97 29.10
CA GLY A 76 15.44 13.37 30.43
C GLY A 76 14.33 13.65 31.43
N ALA A 77 14.72 14.04 32.64
CA ALA A 77 13.78 14.35 33.70
C ALA A 77 13.01 15.66 33.43
N TRP A 78 11.87 15.82 34.10
CA TRP A 78 11.09 17.07 34.04
C TRP A 78 11.96 18.32 34.29
N PRO A 79 11.83 19.39 33.50
CA PRO A 79 10.83 19.70 32.49
C PRO A 79 11.14 19.14 31.07
N GLY A 80 12.07 18.20 30.93
CA GLY A 80 12.50 17.65 29.69
C GLY A 80 13.62 18.45 29.01
N THR A 81 13.71 18.40 27.69
CA THR A 81 14.76 19.05 26.91
C THR A 81 14.24 20.30 26.20
N GLN A 82 14.99 21.41 26.31
CA GLN A 82 14.72 22.58 25.47
C GLN A 82 15.12 22.33 24.06
N LEU A 83 14.22 22.61 23.12
CA LEU A 83 14.50 22.41 21.68
C LEU A 83 15.42 23.54 21.18
N THR A 84 16.54 23.15 20.57
CA THR A 84 17.53 24.10 20.00
C THR A 84 17.69 23.91 18.50
N SER A 85 17.37 22.72 17.98
CA SER A 85 17.46 22.41 16.54
C SER A 85 16.22 22.90 15.80
N LYS A 86 16.44 23.42 14.58
CA LYS A 86 15.38 23.86 13.68
C LYS A 86 15.47 23.13 12.36
N ASP A 87 14.31 22.85 11.75
CA ASP A 87 14.20 22.30 10.40
C ASP A 87 14.37 23.40 9.33
N ASP A 88 14.29 23.02 8.07
CA ASP A 88 14.43 23.94 6.91
C ASP A 88 13.31 24.99 6.85
N ASN A 89 12.20 24.79 7.57
CA ASN A 89 11.10 25.76 7.72
C ASN A 89 11.32 26.73 8.88
N GLY A 90 12.36 26.50 9.70
CA GLY A 90 12.64 27.25 10.91
C GLY A 90 11.84 26.79 12.13
N ASP A 91 11.14 25.68 12.06
CA ASP A 91 10.38 25.09 13.16
C ASP A 91 11.30 24.25 14.06
N TYR A 92 11.04 24.28 15.39
CA TYR A 92 11.83 23.50 16.34
C TYR A 92 11.54 22.00 16.19
N TYR A 93 12.58 21.16 16.33
CA TYR A 93 12.39 19.70 16.32
C TYR A 93 13.30 18.98 17.31
N VAL A 94 12.92 17.76 17.62
CA VAL A 94 13.74 16.78 18.37
C VAL A 94 13.51 15.37 17.79
N ASP A 95 14.59 14.60 17.70
CA ASP A 95 14.51 13.18 17.39
C ASP A 95 14.45 12.39 18.72
N ILE A 96 13.34 11.70 18.93
CA ILE A 96 13.06 10.91 20.12
C ILE A 96 13.41 9.47 19.81
N ASN A 97 14.31 8.88 20.59
CA ASN A 97 14.79 7.51 20.37
C ASN A 97 13.72 6.47 20.79
N THR A 98 12.66 6.39 19.99
CA THR A 98 11.59 5.40 20.13
C THR A 98 10.87 5.17 18.82
N THR A 99 10.39 3.94 18.62
CA THR A 99 9.41 3.56 17.60
C THR A 99 8.08 3.18 18.21
N GLU A 100 8.00 3.18 19.54
CA GLU A 100 6.76 2.90 20.29
C GLU A 100 5.85 4.13 20.32
N THR A 101 4.60 3.92 20.69
CA THR A 101 3.68 5.00 21.01
C THR A 101 4.21 5.79 22.22
N TYR A 102 4.33 7.10 22.09
CA TYR A 102 4.83 7.99 23.13
C TYR A 102 3.87 9.13 23.41
N ASN A 103 4.13 9.81 24.51
CA ASN A 103 3.36 10.96 24.96
C ASN A 103 4.30 12.14 25.20
N VAL A 104 3.79 13.35 25.14
CA VAL A 104 4.57 14.56 25.40
C VAL A 104 3.80 15.59 26.20
N VAL A 105 4.56 16.43 26.93
CA VAL A 105 4.12 17.71 27.48
C VAL A 105 5.03 18.78 26.91
N LEU A 106 4.43 19.82 26.34
CA LEU A 106 5.12 21.04 25.93
C LEU A 106 5.11 22.03 27.08
N ASN A 107 6.23 22.71 27.33
CA ASN A 107 6.31 23.67 28.41
C ASN A 107 7.39 24.75 28.16
N ASN A 108 7.47 25.74 29.01
CA ASN A 108 8.47 26.83 28.99
C ASN A 108 9.48 26.75 30.14
N GLY A 109 9.98 25.54 30.42
CA GLY A 109 10.89 25.32 31.58
C GLY A 109 10.14 24.99 32.85
N GLY A 110 8.97 24.36 32.75
CA GLY A 110 8.17 23.85 33.86
C GLY A 110 7.22 24.85 34.52
N LYS A 111 7.16 26.11 34.05
CA LYS A 111 6.27 27.14 34.65
C LYS A 111 4.87 27.14 34.04
N VAL A 112 4.79 26.97 32.73
CA VAL A 112 3.54 26.88 31.97
C VAL A 112 3.65 25.65 31.07
N GLN A 113 2.60 24.84 30.99
CA GLN A 113 2.63 23.59 30.27
C GLN A 113 1.31 23.28 29.57
N SER A 114 1.37 22.43 28.55
CA SER A 114 0.20 21.82 27.94
C SER A 114 -0.43 20.78 28.87
N ALA A 115 -1.63 20.32 28.54
CA ALA A 115 -2.09 18.99 28.96
C ALA A 115 -1.20 17.92 28.35
N ASP A 116 -1.33 16.67 28.83
CA ASP A 116 -0.68 15.51 28.23
C ASP A 116 -1.17 15.32 26.78
N ILE A 117 -0.24 15.29 25.86
CA ILE A 117 -0.50 14.97 24.44
C ILE A 117 -0.13 13.51 24.26
N THR A 118 -1.14 12.65 24.15
CA THR A 118 -0.96 11.20 24.23
C THR A 118 -1.19 10.50 22.90
N GLY A 119 -0.64 9.27 22.79
CA GLY A 119 -0.92 8.40 21.66
C GLY A 119 -0.18 8.75 20.36
N ILE A 120 0.97 9.43 20.46
CA ILE A 120 1.76 9.80 19.28
C ILE A 120 2.51 8.57 18.79
N THR A 121 2.36 8.27 17.49
CA THR A 121 3.06 7.16 16.81
C THR A 121 3.92 7.72 15.68
N GLY A 122 5.21 7.36 15.66
CA GLY A 122 6.13 7.82 14.61
C GLY A 122 6.36 9.34 14.66
N ASP A 123 6.55 9.96 13.51
CA ASP A 123 6.77 11.40 13.40
C ASP A 123 5.50 12.20 13.65
N ALA A 124 5.65 13.37 14.25
CA ALA A 124 4.53 14.24 14.54
C ALA A 124 4.88 15.72 14.40
N ILE A 125 3.88 16.53 14.11
CA ILE A 125 3.96 18.00 14.14
C ILE A 125 2.92 18.49 15.15
N ILE A 126 3.36 19.27 16.13
CA ILE A 126 2.48 19.97 17.06
C ILE A 126 2.55 21.45 16.73
N THR A 127 1.42 22.03 16.34
CA THR A 127 1.29 23.48 16.13
C THR A 127 0.61 24.11 17.35
N VAL A 128 1.39 24.82 18.14
CA VAL A 128 0.93 25.52 19.34
C VAL A 128 0.32 26.86 18.95
N LYS A 129 -0.89 27.14 19.41
CA LYS A 129 -1.69 28.33 19.04
C LYS A 129 -1.57 29.48 20.02
N ASN A 130 -1.02 29.24 21.23
CA ASN A 130 -0.85 30.25 22.25
C ASN A 130 0.36 29.99 23.14
N THR A 131 0.84 30.99 23.81
CA THR A 131 2.03 30.94 24.68
C THR A 131 1.81 30.16 25.98
N SER A 132 0.57 29.82 26.33
CA SER A 132 0.23 28.97 27.47
C SER A 132 0.21 27.48 27.17
N PHE A 133 0.47 27.08 25.92
CA PHE A 133 0.42 25.69 25.44
C PHE A 133 -0.95 24.99 25.62
N SER A 134 -1.99 25.73 25.97
CA SER A 134 -3.32 25.18 26.26
C SER A 134 -4.14 24.90 24.98
N SER A 135 -3.69 25.39 23.82
CA SER A 135 -4.33 25.16 22.52
C SER A 135 -3.28 24.79 21.49
N TYR A 136 -3.45 23.63 20.86
CA TYR A 136 -2.55 23.08 19.85
C TYR A 136 -3.31 22.20 18.86
N ASP A 137 -2.72 22.01 17.68
CA ASP A 137 -3.11 20.97 16.72
C ASP A 137 -2.00 19.91 16.70
N LEU A 138 -2.38 18.64 16.80
CA LEU A 138 -1.50 17.49 16.60
C LEU A 138 -1.74 16.90 15.22
N LYS A 139 -0.68 16.77 14.44
CA LYS A 139 -0.67 16.03 13.17
C LYS A 139 0.36 14.91 13.26
N ILE A 140 -0.07 13.66 13.22
CA ILE A 140 0.82 12.53 13.01
C ILE A 140 1.29 12.57 11.54
N VAL A 141 2.60 12.55 11.34
CA VAL A 141 3.21 12.46 10.02
C VAL A 141 3.29 10.98 9.70
N GLU A 142 2.39 10.52 8.83
CA GLU A 142 2.49 9.16 8.34
C GLU A 142 3.85 9.01 7.65
N THR A 143 4.74 8.22 8.26
CA THR A 143 5.93 7.76 7.55
C THR A 143 5.41 6.93 6.38
N PRO A 144 5.76 7.24 5.12
CA PRO A 144 5.38 6.36 4.02
C PRO A 144 5.75 4.93 4.40
N ALA A 145 4.78 4.02 4.34
CA ALA A 145 5.06 2.62 4.59
C ALA A 145 6.25 2.20 3.70
N SER A 146 7.19 1.44 4.25
CA SER A 146 8.30 0.95 3.44
C SER A 146 7.72 0.27 2.19
N PRO A 147 8.42 0.28 1.04
CA PRO A 147 7.94 -0.41 -0.15
C PRO A 147 7.48 -1.84 0.16
N LEU A 148 8.19 -2.55 1.03
CA LEU A 148 7.83 -3.91 1.44
C LEU A 148 6.50 -3.96 2.21
N GLU A 149 6.24 -3.04 3.14
CA GLU A 149 4.95 -2.97 3.86
C GLU A 149 3.80 -2.57 2.94
N GLN A 150 4.06 -1.71 1.97
CA GLN A 150 3.09 -1.39 0.93
C GLN A 150 2.78 -2.62 0.07
N LEU A 151 3.79 -3.39 -0.36
CA LEU A 151 3.60 -4.62 -1.13
C LEU A 151 2.82 -5.67 -0.33
N LYS A 152 3.12 -5.84 0.96
CA LYS A 152 2.36 -6.71 1.86
C LYS A 152 0.89 -6.31 1.98
N LYS A 153 0.62 -5.00 2.08
CA LYS A 153 -0.75 -4.46 2.12
C LYS A 153 -1.49 -4.78 0.82
N GLU A 154 -0.92 -4.43 -0.33
CA GLU A 154 -1.49 -4.70 -1.65
C GLU A 154 -1.76 -6.20 -1.86
N GLY A 155 -0.82 -7.05 -1.44
CA GLY A 155 -0.98 -8.52 -1.50
C GLY A 155 -2.13 -9.03 -0.62
N ARG A 156 -2.31 -8.50 0.60
CA ARG A 156 -3.45 -8.85 1.46
C ARG A 156 -4.78 -8.44 0.84
N GLU A 157 -4.84 -7.26 0.20
CA GLU A 157 -6.04 -6.82 -0.51
C GLU A 157 -6.45 -7.79 -1.62
N VAL A 158 -5.48 -8.26 -2.42
CA VAL A 158 -5.74 -9.26 -3.47
C VAL A 158 -6.19 -10.59 -2.88
N LYS A 159 -5.57 -11.07 -1.80
CA LYS A 159 -5.96 -12.31 -1.12
C LYS A 159 -7.37 -12.27 -0.52
N ALA A 160 -7.87 -11.08 -0.22
CA ALA A 160 -9.25 -10.87 0.24
C ALA A 160 -10.28 -10.86 -0.89
N MET A 161 -9.86 -10.83 -2.16
CA MET A 161 -10.76 -10.86 -3.31
C MET A 161 -11.26 -12.29 -3.56
N THR A 162 -12.50 -12.41 -4.02
CA THR A 162 -13.09 -13.68 -4.43
C THR A 162 -12.81 -13.94 -5.90
N SER A 163 -11.97 -14.91 -6.23
CA SER A 163 -11.52 -15.20 -7.59
C SER A 163 -12.67 -15.50 -8.58
N SER A 164 -13.73 -16.16 -8.09
CA SER A 164 -14.91 -16.49 -8.90
C SER A 164 -15.73 -15.29 -9.37
N ASP A 165 -15.48 -14.10 -8.85
CA ASP A 165 -16.16 -12.88 -9.29
C ASP A 165 -15.59 -12.34 -10.60
N TYR A 166 -14.40 -12.76 -10.97
CA TYR A 166 -13.64 -12.26 -12.11
C TYR A 166 -13.54 -13.28 -13.24
N THR A 167 -13.28 -12.79 -14.46
CA THR A 167 -13.01 -13.69 -15.58
C THR A 167 -11.73 -14.48 -15.33
N ALA A 168 -11.72 -15.76 -15.67
CA ALA A 168 -10.58 -16.64 -15.45
C ALA A 168 -9.28 -16.07 -16.06
N SER A 169 -9.35 -15.47 -17.24
CA SER A 169 -8.19 -14.89 -17.92
C SER A 169 -7.60 -13.71 -17.18
N SER A 170 -8.43 -12.80 -16.64
CA SER A 170 -7.97 -11.64 -15.87
C SER A 170 -7.42 -12.06 -14.51
N TRP A 171 -8.06 -13.03 -13.85
CA TRP A 171 -7.63 -13.54 -12.55
C TRP A 171 -6.31 -14.31 -12.62
N THR A 172 -6.10 -15.16 -13.63
CA THR A 172 -4.85 -15.91 -13.83
C THR A 172 -3.63 -14.98 -13.90
N THR A 173 -3.79 -13.78 -14.49
CA THR A 173 -2.72 -12.79 -14.53
C THR A 173 -2.37 -12.30 -13.12
N VAL A 174 -3.38 -11.96 -12.30
CA VAL A 174 -3.18 -11.52 -10.92
C VAL A 174 -2.58 -12.65 -10.07
N GLU A 175 -3.08 -13.87 -10.22
CA GLU A 175 -2.57 -15.05 -9.51
C GLU A 175 -1.09 -15.33 -9.82
N SER A 176 -0.69 -15.18 -11.07
CA SER A 176 0.72 -15.32 -11.48
C SER A 176 1.60 -14.28 -10.82
N VAL A 177 1.17 -13.01 -10.79
CA VAL A 177 1.89 -11.92 -10.13
C VAL A 177 1.96 -12.15 -8.62
N MET A 178 0.88 -12.64 -8.00
CA MET A 178 0.83 -12.92 -6.56
C MET A 178 1.86 -13.97 -6.11
N LYS A 179 2.19 -14.96 -6.94
CA LYS A 179 3.28 -15.91 -6.64
C LYS A 179 4.62 -15.18 -6.50
N SER A 180 4.89 -14.21 -7.37
CA SER A 180 6.12 -13.39 -7.28
C SER A 180 6.08 -12.43 -6.09
N VAL A 181 4.92 -11.87 -5.77
CA VAL A 181 4.71 -11.05 -4.57
C VAL A 181 5.01 -11.85 -3.32
N ASP A 182 4.46 -13.06 -3.19
CA ASP A 182 4.67 -13.92 -2.02
C ASP A 182 6.15 -14.33 -1.89
N ALA A 183 6.81 -14.63 -2.99
CA ALA A 183 8.25 -14.94 -2.99
C ALA A 183 9.10 -13.75 -2.54
N LEU A 184 8.77 -12.54 -2.98
CA LEU A 184 9.51 -11.33 -2.60
C LEU A 184 9.22 -10.94 -1.14
N VAL A 185 7.98 -11.04 -0.69
CA VAL A 185 7.58 -10.80 0.71
C VAL A 185 8.26 -11.78 1.67
N ALA A 186 8.48 -13.03 1.24
CA ALA A 186 9.15 -14.05 2.05
C ALA A 186 10.63 -13.74 2.30
N GLN A 187 11.28 -12.87 1.50
CA GLN A 187 12.65 -12.42 1.73
C GLN A 187 12.75 -11.43 2.91
N GLY A 188 11.62 -10.84 3.32
CA GLY A 188 11.60 -9.90 4.44
C GLY A 188 12.50 -8.69 4.22
N SER A 189 13.35 -8.39 5.20
CA SER A 189 14.31 -7.27 5.13
C SER A 189 15.40 -7.43 4.06
N ASP A 190 15.57 -8.63 3.51
CA ASP A 190 16.58 -8.90 2.49
C ASP A 190 16.05 -8.60 1.06
N ALA A 191 14.76 -8.27 0.94
CA ALA A 191 14.18 -7.87 -0.33
C ALA A 191 14.76 -6.53 -0.80
N ASP A 192 15.16 -6.49 -2.07
CA ASP A 192 15.69 -5.27 -2.71
C ASP A 192 14.53 -4.26 -2.94
N ASP A 193 14.69 -3.03 -2.44
CA ASP A 193 13.65 -2.00 -2.49
C ASP A 193 13.23 -1.64 -3.92
N ASP A 194 14.15 -1.65 -4.90
CA ASP A 194 13.83 -1.39 -6.31
C ASP A 194 12.99 -2.53 -6.89
N GLN A 195 13.29 -3.78 -6.52
CA GLN A 195 12.50 -4.94 -6.92
C GLN A 195 11.12 -4.90 -6.29
N VAL A 196 11.02 -4.49 -5.03
CA VAL A 196 9.74 -4.32 -4.32
C VAL A 196 8.90 -3.24 -4.99
N ALA A 197 9.47 -2.07 -5.31
CA ALA A 197 8.77 -0.98 -5.98
C ALA A 197 8.29 -1.39 -7.39
N ALA A 198 9.13 -2.10 -8.15
CA ALA A 198 8.75 -2.66 -9.45
C ALA A 198 7.61 -3.69 -9.33
N MET A 199 7.63 -4.52 -8.28
CA MET A 199 6.59 -5.50 -8.02
C MET A 199 5.25 -4.85 -7.63
N ILE A 200 5.27 -3.77 -6.83
CA ILE A 200 4.07 -2.97 -6.53
C ILE A 200 3.44 -2.49 -7.84
N THR A 201 4.23 -1.88 -8.72
CA THR A 201 3.76 -1.41 -10.02
C THR A 201 3.18 -2.55 -10.86
N THR A 202 3.84 -3.71 -10.88
CA THR A 202 3.39 -4.90 -11.61
C THR A 202 2.05 -5.41 -11.07
N LEU A 203 1.89 -5.47 -9.74
CA LEU A 203 0.65 -5.90 -9.11
C LEU A 203 -0.49 -4.92 -9.38
N GLN A 204 -0.24 -3.61 -9.29
CA GLN A 204 -1.22 -2.58 -9.59
C GLN A 204 -1.68 -2.65 -11.06
N ASN A 205 -0.75 -2.86 -12.00
CA ASN A 205 -1.07 -3.06 -13.41
C ASN A 205 -1.90 -4.34 -13.65
N ALA A 206 -1.63 -5.42 -12.93
CA ALA A 206 -2.44 -6.64 -13.00
C ALA A 206 -3.84 -6.40 -12.42
N LYS A 207 -3.97 -5.73 -11.27
CA LYS A 207 -5.25 -5.33 -10.67
C LYS A 207 -6.08 -4.45 -11.62
N ALA A 208 -5.45 -3.49 -12.31
CA ALA A 208 -6.12 -2.60 -13.26
C ALA A 208 -6.67 -3.33 -14.49
N LYS A 209 -6.18 -4.53 -14.81
CA LYS A 209 -6.67 -5.38 -15.90
C LYS A 209 -7.73 -6.41 -15.47
N LEU A 210 -8.10 -6.42 -14.18
CA LEU A 210 -9.18 -7.28 -13.70
C LEU A 210 -10.48 -6.95 -14.44
N GLN A 211 -11.27 -7.98 -14.69
CA GLN A 211 -12.56 -7.88 -15.32
C GLN A 211 -13.57 -8.76 -14.59
N LEU A 212 -14.67 -8.18 -14.12
CA LEU A 212 -15.75 -8.95 -13.52
C LEU A 212 -16.37 -9.92 -14.54
N ASN A 213 -16.92 -11.00 -14.06
CA ASN A 213 -17.77 -11.85 -14.88
C ASN A 213 -19.01 -11.07 -15.34
N VAL A 214 -19.45 -11.38 -16.55
CA VAL A 214 -20.72 -10.87 -17.07
C VAL A 214 -21.85 -11.37 -16.19
N PRO A 215 -22.83 -10.50 -15.77
CA PRO A 215 -23.99 -10.95 -15.04
C PRO A 215 -24.75 -12.07 -15.76
N ALA A 216 -25.09 -13.11 -15.04
CA ALA A 216 -25.90 -14.22 -15.55
C ALA A 216 -27.39 -13.85 -15.44
N LEU A 217 -28.11 -14.00 -16.55
CA LEU A 217 -29.55 -13.83 -16.58
C LEU A 217 -30.23 -15.02 -15.87
N GLY A 218 -31.09 -14.73 -14.89
CA GLY A 218 -31.91 -15.72 -14.19
C GLY A 218 -33.38 -15.69 -14.64
N TYR A 219 -33.94 -14.48 -14.81
CA TYR A 219 -35.34 -14.31 -15.16
C TYR A 219 -35.55 -13.09 -16.06
N ALA A 220 -36.20 -13.29 -17.18
CA ALA A 220 -36.77 -12.28 -18.06
C ALA A 220 -37.90 -12.92 -18.85
N VAL A 221 -39.13 -12.42 -18.72
CA VAL A 221 -40.34 -13.03 -19.35
C VAL A 221 -41.12 -12.00 -20.10
N LYS A 222 -41.56 -12.35 -21.31
CA LYS A 222 -42.46 -11.53 -22.15
C LYS A 222 -43.70 -11.10 -21.35
N GLY A 223 -44.08 -9.85 -21.45
CA GLY A 223 -45.21 -9.26 -20.76
C GLY A 223 -44.92 -8.88 -19.30
N LYS A 224 -43.75 -9.11 -18.80
CA LYS A 224 -43.26 -8.68 -17.47
C LYS A 224 -42.31 -7.52 -17.61
N ASN A 225 -42.18 -6.74 -16.53
CA ASN A 225 -41.30 -5.58 -16.40
C ASN A 225 -40.18 -5.82 -15.36
N THR A 226 -39.90 -7.09 -15.03
CA THR A 226 -38.89 -7.49 -14.05
C THR A 226 -37.85 -8.35 -14.73
N VAL A 227 -36.60 -8.02 -14.47
CA VAL A 227 -35.41 -8.80 -14.87
C VAL A 227 -34.61 -9.12 -13.61
N SER A 228 -34.20 -10.37 -13.45
CA SER A 228 -33.32 -10.76 -12.35
C SER A 228 -32.22 -11.71 -12.82
N GLY A 229 -31.18 -11.84 -11.98
CA GLY A 229 -30.05 -12.69 -12.28
C GLY A 229 -29.03 -12.70 -11.14
N VAL A 230 -27.81 -13.07 -11.46
CA VAL A 230 -26.69 -13.10 -10.53
C VAL A 230 -25.51 -12.35 -11.16
N ALA A 231 -24.85 -11.53 -10.36
CA ALA A 231 -23.61 -10.81 -10.70
C ALA A 231 -22.59 -10.99 -9.57
N ALA A 232 -21.43 -10.41 -9.72
CA ALA A 232 -20.50 -10.35 -8.58
C ALA A 232 -21.16 -9.65 -7.39
N PRO A 233 -21.07 -10.20 -6.16
CA PRO A 233 -21.68 -9.60 -4.97
C PRO A 233 -21.31 -8.12 -4.81
N ALA A 234 -22.23 -7.33 -4.28
CA ALA A 234 -22.08 -5.88 -4.08
C ALA A 234 -21.73 -5.09 -5.35
N SER A 235 -21.96 -5.62 -6.55
CA SER A 235 -21.77 -4.86 -7.79
C SER A 235 -23.00 -4.05 -8.17
N LYS A 236 -22.77 -2.87 -8.75
CA LYS A 236 -23.80 -2.14 -9.48
C LYS A 236 -24.06 -2.86 -10.79
N VAL A 237 -25.29 -3.30 -11.00
CA VAL A 237 -25.72 -3.96 -12.24
C VAL A 237 -26.51 -2.97 -13.09
N THR A 238 -26.13 -2.86 -14.34
CA THR A 238 -26.87 -2.12 -15.37
C THR A 238 -27.50 -3.11 -16.34
N VAL A 239 -28.81 -3.11 -16.40
CA VAL A 239 -29.61 -3.84 -17.41
C VAL A 239 -30.11 -2.83 -18.43
N THR A 240 -29.79 -3.01 -19.70
CA THR A 240 -30.29 -2.16 -20.77
C THR A 240 -31.34 -2.93 -21.57
N VAL A 241 -32.53 -2.34 -21.74
CA VAL A 241 -33.61 -2.90 -22.54
C VAL A 241 -33.87 -1.97 -23.71
N ASN A 242 -33.63 -2.46 -24.92
CA ASN A 242 -33.82 -1.68 -26.15
C ASN A 242 -33.15 -0.30 -26.13
N GLY A 243 -31.95 -0.21 -25.53
CA GLY A 243 -31.16 1.03 -25.40
C GLY A 243 -31.45 1.85 -24.14
N THR A 244 -32.49 1.55 -23.37
CA THR A 244 -32.75 2.23 -22.09
C THR A 244 -32.14 1.50 -20.93
N ALA A 245 -31.32 2.19 -20.14
CA ALA A 245 -30.57 1.61 -19.01
C ALA A 245 -31.39 1.69 -17.71
N TYR A 246 -31.36 0.62 -16.95
CA TYR A 246 -31.93 0.43 -15.62
C TYR A 246 -30.85 -0.09 -14.69
N THR A 247 -30.71 0.45 -13.49
CA THR A 247 -29.66 0.09 -12.56
C THR A 247 -30.20 -0.45 -11.26
N THR A 248 -29.48 -1.40 -10.68
CA THR A 248 -29.75 -1.94 -9.35
C THR A 248 -28.42 -2.35 -8.69
N GLN A 249 -28.48 -2.62 -7.38
CA GLN A 249 -27.35 -3.21 -6.66
C GLN A 249 -27.58 -4.72 -6.53
N ALA A 250 -26.57 -5.51 -6.85
CA ALA A 250 -26.55 -6.93 -6.51
C ALA A 250 -26.40 -7.10 -5.00
N ASP A 251 -27.07 -8.09 -4.44
CA ASP A 251 -26.94 -8.47 -3.04
C ASP A 251 -25.46 -8.68 -2.67
N ASP A 252 -25.04 -8.20 -1.51
CA ASP A 252 -23.64 -8.14 -1.09
C ASP A 252 -23.02 -9.50 -0.70
N VAL A 253 -23.85 -10.54 -0.55
CA VAL A 253 -23.44 -11.89 -0.22
C VAL A 253 -23.68 -12.86 -1.39
N THR A 254 -24.89 -12.85 -1.94
CA THR A 254 -25.32 -13.83 -2.94
C THR A 254 -25.11 -13.36 -4.39
N GLY A 255 -24.93 -12.06 -4.61
CA GLY A 255 -24.85 -11.46 -5.94
C GLY A 255 -26.19 -11.43 -6.70
N VAL A 256 -27.28 -11.87 -6.09
CA VAL A 256 -28.61 -11.84 -6.72
C VAL A 256 -29.04 -10.40 -6.95
N PHE A 257 -29.56 -10.10 -8.11
CA PHE A 257 -30.12 -8.80 -8.43
C PHE A 257 -31.53 -8.94 -9.02
N THR A 258 -32.34 -7.90 -8.80
CA THR A 258 -33.64 -7.72 -9.45
C THR A 258 -33.79 -6.26 -9.82
N VAL A 259 -34.24 -5.99 -11.04
CA VAL A 259 -34.48 -4.64 -11.53
C VAL A 259 -35.81 -4.55 -12.25
N THR A 260 -36.55 -3.43 -12.02
CA THR A 260 -37.76 -3.11 -12.74
C THR A 260 -37.40 -2.34 -14.01
N THR A 261 -37.87 -2.82 -15.15
CA THR A 261 -37.57 -2.28 -16.50
C THR A 261 -38.88 -1.86 -17.21
N ALA A 262 -38.79 -1.45 -18.44
CA ALA A 262 -39.97 -1.43 -19.34
C ALA A 262 -40.48 -2.86 -19.55
N THR A 263 -41.76 -2.98 -19.90
CA THR A 263 -42.38 -4.26 -20.21
C THR A 263 -41.67 -4.94 -21.39
N LEU A 264 -41.25 -6.18 -21.19
CA LEU A 264 -40.53 -6.96 -22.19
C LEU A 264 -41.47 -7.50 -23.25
N ASN A 265 -41.00 -7.55 -24.49
CA ASN A 265 -41.72 -8.18 -25.62
C ASN A 265 -40.80 -9.14 -26.34
N ALA A 266 -41.32 -9.88 -27.31
CA ALA A 266 -40.56 -10.94 -28.03
C ALA A 266 -39.36 -10.43 -28.86
N SER A 267 -39.25 -9.10 -29.04
CA SER A 267 -38.15 -8.47 -29.78
C SER A 267 -37.25 -7.63 -28.83
N SER A 268 -37.45 -7.73 -27.51
CA SER A 268 -36.62 -7.01 -26.56
C SER A 268 -35.19 -7.52 -26.59
N LYS A 269 -34.24 -6.59 -26.74
CA LYS A 269 -32.81 -6.82 -26.64
C LYS A 269 -32.34 -6.36 -25.27
N LEU A 270 -31.73 -7.26 -24.52
CA LEU A 270 -31.21 -6.99 -23.20
C LEU A 270 -29.68 -7.03 -23.23
N THR A 271 -29.05 -6.09 -22.54
CA THR A 271 -27.62 -6.18 -22.23
C THR A 271 -27.39 -5.99 -20.74
N PHE A 272 -26.31 -6.58 -20.24
CA PHE A 272 -25.95 -6.62 -18.84
C PHE A 272 -24.52 -6.18 -18.64
N LYS A 273 -24.28 -5.35 -17.65
CA LYS A 273 -22.94 -4.95 -17.21
C LYS A 273 -22.90 -4.89 -15.67
N ALA A 274 -21.85 -5.40 -15.09
CA ALA A 274 -21.55 -5.23 -13.65
C ALA A 274 -20.38 -4.30 -13.46
N GLU A 275 -20.38 -3.55 -12.34
CA GLU A 275 -19.28 -2.68 -11.94
C GLU A 275 -19.12 -2.70 -10.41
N ARG A 276 -17.89 -2.88 -9.92
CA ARG A 276 -17.53 -2.86 -8.50
C ARG A 276 -16.11 -2.35 -8.33
N ASN A 277 -15.91 -1.34 -7.46
CA ASN A 277 -14.58 -0.78 -7.15
C ASN A 277 -13.79 -0.42 -8.42
N SER A 278 -14.42 0.26 -9.36
CA SER A 278 -13.85 0.67 -10.66
C SER A 278 -13.49 -0.50 -11.61
N VAL A 279 -13.80 -1.75 -11.26
CA VAL A 279 -13.67 -2.91 -12.13
C VAL A 279 -15.01 -3.19 -12.79
N SER A 280 -15.03 -3.32 -14.12
CA SER A 280 -16.23 -3.59 -14.89
C SER A 280 -16.21 -5.00 -15.52
N SER A 281 -17.39 -5.56 -15.77
CA SER A 281 -17.54 -6.70 -16.68
C SER A 281 -17.52 -6.25 -18.15
N ALA A 282 -17.32 -7.21 -19.05
CA ALA A 282 -17.79 -7.04 -20.43
C ALA A 282 -19.32 -6.87 -20.47
N VAL A 283 -19.84 -6.45 -21.60
CA VAL A 283 -21.29 -6.37 -21.84
C VAL A 283 -21.80 -7.72 -22.35
N GLY A 284 -22.66 -8.35 -21.55
CA GLY A 284 -23.39 -9.53 -22.01
C GLY A 284 -24.65 -9.13 -22.77
N ALA A 285 -25.06 -9.90 -23.78
CA ALA A 285 -26.24 -9.63 -24.58
C ALA A 285 -27.16 -10.85 -24.60
N TYR A 286 -28.46 -10.61 -24.47
CA TYR A 286 -29.52 -11.61 -24.55
C TYR A 286 -30.66 -11.09 -25.43
N ASN A 287 -31.20 -11.95 -26.25
CA ASN A 287 -32.41 -11.69 -27.07
C ASN A 287 -33.57 -12.49 -26.47
N MET A 288 -34.73 -11.86 -26.33
CA MET A 288 -35.96 -12.51 -25.91
C MET A 288 -36.49 -13.44 -26.97
#